data_b9b48d6cd39360765724a81b060db6aa
#
_entry.id   b9b48d6cd39360765724a81b060db6aa
#
_cell.length_a   1.000
_cell.length_b   1.000
_cell.length_c   1.000
_cell.angle_alpha   90.00
_cell.angle_beta   90.00
_cell.angle_gamma   90.00
#
_symmetry.space_group_name_H-M   'P 1'
#
loop_
_entity.id
_entity.type
_entity.pdbx_description
1 polymer ?
#
loop_
_entity_poly.entity_id
_entity_poly.type
_entity_poly.pdbx_seq_one_letter_code
_entity_poly.pdbx_strand_id
1 'polypeptide(L)'
;MPVGVIAGIVPSTNPTSTVIYKSLIALKAGSPIVFSPHPHAVRCTLHAARLMAEAAEAAGCPKGAISCLTMPSLDAVQELLHAPQVRLILATGGGAMVRAAYSSGKPAIGVGAGNGPAYIHRSADIPR
;
A
#
# COMPACT_ATOMS: atom_id res chain seq x y z
N MET A 1 -10.45 -7.36 -15.16
CA MET A 1 -9.55 -7.14 -16.28
C MET A 1 -8.21 -6.63 -15.73
N PRO A 2 -7.07 -7.18 -16.16
CA PRO A 2 -5.76 -6.72 -15.73
C PRO A 2 -5.54 -5.25 -16.05
N VAL A 3 -4.95 -4.51 -15.14
CA VAL A 3 -4.64 -3.07 -15.33
C VAL A 3 -3.14 -2.84 -15.61
N GLY A 4 -2.31 -3.86 -15.49
CA GLY A 4 -0.85 -3.78 -15.52
C GLY A 4 -0.26 -3.83 -14.11
N VAL A 5 0.99 -3.41 -13.94
CA VAL A 5 1.67 -3.40 -12.64
C VAL A 5 1.02 -2.37 -11.71
N ILE A 6 0.77 -2.80 -10.47
CA ILE A 6 0.21 -1.95 -9.41
C ILE A 6 1.32 -1.55 -8.43
N ALA A 7 1.42 -0.27 -8.09
CA ALA A 7 2.23 0.20 -6.97
C ALA A 7 1.36 0.23 -5.70
N GLY A 8 1.73 -0.54 -4.69
CA GLY A 8 1.01 -0.64 -3.43
C GLY A 8 1.74 0.08 -2.29
N ILE A 9 1.31 1.28 -1.92
CA ILE A 9 1.90 2.00 -0.79
C ILE A 9 1.29 1.51 0.52
N VAL A 10 2.14 1.13 1.46
CA VAL A 10 1.74 0.49 2.73
C VAL A 10 2.02 1.41 3.91
N PRO A 11 1.04 1.66 4.80
CA PRO A 11 1.23 2.51 5.97
C PRO A 11 1.92 1.77 7.12
N SER A 12 2.32 2.50 8.16
CA SER A 12 2.88 1.92 9.39
C SER A 12 1.82 1.40 10.36
N THR A 13 0.58 1.86 10.26
CA THR A 13 -0.49 1.57 11.22
C THR A 13 -1.07 0.16 11.11
N ASN A 14 -1.20 -0.36 9.88
CA ASN A 14 -1.77 -1.68 9.60
C ASN A 14 -1.10 -2.33 8.37
N PRO A 15 0.23 -2.54 8.39
CA PRO A 15 0.98 -2.96 7.22
C PRO A 15 0.61 -4.35 6.71
N THR A 16 0.44 -5.32 7.62
CA THR A 16 0.18 -6.72 7.25
C THR A 16 -1.19 -6.88 6.58
N SER A 17 -2.24 -6.34 7.18
CA SER A 17 -3.59 -6.38 6.59
C SER A 17 -3.65 -5.64 5.26
N THR A 18 -2.91 -4.53 5.13
CA THR A 18 -2.82 -3.77 3.87
C THR A 18 -2.18 -4.61 2.76
N VAL A 19 -1.08 -5.32 3.06
CA VAL A 19 -0.45 -6.24 2.10
C VAL A 19 -1.42 -7.34 1.69
N ILE A 20 -2.07 -7.99 2.66
CA ILE A 20 -2.99 -9.10 2.40
C ILE A 20 -4.11 -8.67 1.46
N TYR A 21 -4.88 -7.62 1.82
CA TYR A 21 -6.03 -7.24 1.01
C TYR A 21 -5.61 -6.72 -0.38
N LYS A 22 -4.52 -5.95 -0.47
CA LYS A 22 -4.04 -5.44 -1.78
C LYS A 22 -3.52 -6.57 -2.67
N SER A 23 -2.84 -7.56 -2.10
CA SER A 23 -2.45 -8.75 -2.84
C SER A 23 -3.67 -9.48 -3.41
N LEU A 24 -4.69 -9.72 -2.58
CA LEU A 24 -5.89 -10.42 -3.00
C LEU A 24 -6.64 -9.70 -4.13
N ILE A 25 -6.83 -8.38 -4.02
CA ILE A 25 -7.53 -7.63 -5.08
C ILE A 25 -6.70 -7.51 -6.35
N ALA A 26 -5.38 -7.37 -6.24
CA ALA A 26 -4.47 -7.31 -7.39
C ALA A 26 -4.47 -8.65 -8.15
N LEU A 27 -4.29 -9.77 -7.46
CA LEU A 27 -4.31 -11.10 -8.05
C LEU A 27 -5.69 -11.43 -8.64
N LYS A 28 -6.78 -11.08 -7.95
CA LYS A 28 -8.13 -11.24 -8.49
C LYS A 28 -8.34 -10.46 -9.78
N ALA A 29 -7.68 -9.32 -9.94
CA ALA A 29 -7.69 -8.53 -11.17
C ALA A 29 -6.70 -9.03 -12.23
N GLY A 30 -5.89 -10.05 -11.92
CA GLY A 30 -4.82 -10.56 -12.80
C GLY A 30 -3.66 -9.58 -12.98
N SER A 31 -3.41 -8.74 -11.98
CA SER A 31 -2.39 -7.69 -12.02
C SER A 31 -1.27 -7.97 -10.99
N PRO A 32 0.00 -7.88 -11.37
CA PRO A 32 1.08 -7.94 -10.41
C PRO A 32 1.15 -6.67 -9.55
N ILE A 33 1.68 -6.81 -8.34
CA ILE A 33 1.79 -5.71 -7.38
C ILE A 33 3.20 -5.61 -6.79
N VAL A 34 3.71 -4.38 -6.70
CA VAL A 34 4.97 -4.05 -6.03
C VAL A 34 4.64 -3.18 -4.82
N PHE A 35 4.96 -3.68 -3.63
CA PHE A 35 4.74 -2.95 -2.38
C PHE A 35 5.90 -2.01 -2.06
N SER A 36 5.55 -0.81 -1.60
CA SER A 36 6.48 0.11 -0.95
C SER A 36 6.09 0.20 0.52
N PRO A 37 6.91 -0.34 1.44
CA PRO A 37 6.64 -0.31 2.87
C PRO A 37 6.92 1.08 3.46
N HIS A 38 6.20 1.43 4.53
CA HIS A 38 6.60 2.55 5.37
C HIS A 38 7.93 2.23 6.07
N PRO A 39 8.87 3.18 6.23
CA PRO A 39 10.17 2.92 6.87
C PRO A 39 10.09 2.24 8.25
N HIS A 40 9.09 2.58 9.06
CA HIS A 40 8.88 1.99 10.38
C HIS A 40 8.21 0.60 10.35
N ALA A 41 7.80 0.11 9.17
CA ALA A 41 7.07 -1.15 9.02
C ALA A 41 7.69 -2.09 7.98
N VAL A 42 8.96 -1.89 7.63
CA VAL A 42 9.65 -2.65 6.56
C VAL A 42 9.61 -4.15 6.84
N ARG A 43 10.02 -4.57 8.04
CA ARG A 43 10.15 -6.00 8.37
C ARG A 43 8.82 -6.75 8.30
N CYS A 44 7.76 -6.20 8.89
CA CYS A 44 6.44 -6.84 8.86
C CYS A 44 5.80 -6.80 7.48
N THR A 45 5.98 -5.72 6.71
CA THR A 45 5.51 -5.61 5.33
C THR A 45 6.19 -6.64 4.43
N LEU A 46 7.52 -6.74 4.50
CA LEU A 46 8.30 -7.73 3.75
C LEU A 46 7.88 -9.15 4.09
N HIS A 47 7.71 -9.45 5.39
CA HIS A 47 7.29 -10.79 5.82
C HIS A 47 5.91 -11.15 5.29
N ALA A 48 4.94 -10.24 5.42
CA ALA A 48 3.60 -10.44 4.88
C ALA A 48 3.59 -10.61 3.35
N ALA A 49 4.35 -9.76 2.63
CA ALA A 49 4.46 -9.84 1.18
C ALA A 49 5.08 -11.18 0.73
N ARG A 50 6.10 -11.67 1.44
CA ARG A 50 6.71 -12.98 1.16
C ARG A 50 5.72 -14.12 1.36
N LEU A 51 5.00 -14.15 2.48
CA LEU A 51 3.98 -15.18 2.72
C LEU A 51 2.88 -15.18 1.66
N MET A 52 2.44 -13.99 1.26
CA MET A 52 1.43 -13.85 0.20
C MET A 52 1.98 -14.32 -1.16
N ALA A 53 3.24 -14.01 -1.48
CA ALA A 53 3.89 -14.47 -2.70
C ALA A 53 4.04 -15.99 -2.73
N GLU A 54 4.55 -16.58 -1.65
CA GLU A 54 4.71 -18.05 -1.51
C GLU A 54 3.36 -18.78 -1.67
N ALA A 55 2.32 -18.28 -1.00
CA ALA A 55 0.98 -18.86 -1.11
C ALA A 55 0.39 -18.74 -2.52
N ALA A 56 0.58 -17.60 -3.17
CA ALA A 56 0.12 -17.36 -4.54
C ALA A 56 0.86 -18.27 -5.54
N GLU A 57 2.17 -18.37 -5.43
CA GLU A 57 3.00 -19.24 -6.28
C GLU A 57 2.63 -20.71 -6.11
N ALA A 58 2.41 -21.16 -4.87
CA ALA A 58 1.94 -22.52 -4.59
C ALA A 58 0.56 -22.82 -5.21
N ALA A 59 -0.27 -21.78 -5.38
CA ALA A 59 -1.57 -21.88 -6.05
C ALA A 59 -1.50 -21.71 -7.60
N GLY A 60 -0.28 -21.64 -8.18
CA GLY A 60 -0.08 -21.55 -9.62
C GLY A 60 0.05 -20.11 -10.16
N CYS A 61 0.17 -19.10 -9.29
CA CYS A 61 0.45 -17.75 -9.72
C CYS A 61 1.89 -17.64 -10.27
N PRO A 62 2.14 -16.86 -11.32
CA PRO A 62 3.49 -16.63 -11.81
C PRO A 62 4.41 -16.03 -10.73
N LYS A 63 5.65 -16.52 -10.69
CA LYS A 63 6.66 -16.02 -9.77
C LYS A 63 6.87 -14.52 -9.95
N GLY A 64 6.97 -13.79 -8.82
CA GLY A 64 7.18 -12.35 -8.83
C GLY A 64 5.92 -11.51 -9.05
N ALA A 65 4.73 -12.11 -9.12
CA ALA A 65 3.48 -11.36 -9.19
C ALA A 65 3.24 -10.48 -7.95
N ILE A 66 3.79 -10.86 -6.80
CA ILE A 66 3.81 -10.04 -5.58
C ILE A 66 5.29 -9.77 -5.25
N SER A 67 5.65 -8.49 -5.19
CA SER A 67 7.01 -8.04 -4.88
C SER A 67 6.96 -6.90 -3.85
N CYS A 68 8.08 -6.66 -3.17
CA CYS A 68 8.18 -5.61 -2.16
C CYS A 68 9.57 -4.98 -2.16
N LEU A 69 9.63 -3.66 -2.06
CA LEU A 69 10.90 -2.93 -1.89
C LEU A 69 11.53 -3.29 -0.54
N THR A 70 12.80 -3.66 -0.56
CA THR A 70 13.55 -4.04 0.65
C THR A 70 14.14 -2.83 1.38
N MET A 71 14.43 -1.76 0.64
CA MET A 71 14.99 -0.50 1.17
C MET A 71 14.12 0.66 0.71
N PRO A 72 13.05 1.00 1.44
CA PRO A 72 12.22 2.14 1.10
C PRO A 72 12.97 3.45 1.41
N SER A 73 13.14 4.28 0.39
CA SER A 73 13.57 5.66 0.49
C SER A 73 12.57 6.55 -0.22
N LEU A 74 12.64 7.86 -0.01
CA LEU A 74 11.79 8.78 -0.76
C LEU A 74 12.03 8.67 -2.27
N ASP A 75 13.28 8.53 -2.69
CA ASP A 75 13.66 8.38 -4.10
C ASP A 75 13.12 7.06 -4.67
N ALA A 76 13.27 5.95 -3.95
CA ALA A 76 12.74 4.66 -4.39
C ALA A 76 11.20 4.67 -4.53
N VAL A 77 10.50 5.39 -3.64
CA VAL A 77 9.05 5.59 -3.74
C VAL A 77 8.72 6.43 -4.98
N GLN A 78 9.42 7.52 -5.20
CA GLN A 78 9.22 8.38 -6.37
C GLN A 78 9.49 7.61 -7.67
N GLU A 79 10.56 6.85 -7.72
CA GLU A 79 10.89 5.99 -8.86
C GLU A 79 9.77 4.98 -9.13
N LEU A 80 9.27 4.30 -8.09
CA LEU A 80 8.15 3.37 -8.22
C LEU A 80 6.88 4.07 -8.75
N LEU A 81 6.53 5.23 -8.19
CA LEU A 81 5.33 5.97 -8.61
C LEU A 81 5.41 6.42 -10.06
N HIS A 82 6.60 6.76 -10.57
CA HIS A 82 6.81 7.24 -11.94
C HIS A 82 7.23 6.15 -12.93
N ALA A 83 7.54 4.93 -12.46
CA ALA A 83 7.98 3.83 -13.32
C ALA A 83 6.97 3.57 -14.46
N PRO A 84 7.39 3.53 -15.73
CA PRO A 84 6.48 3.42 -16.88
C PRO A 84 5.65 2.14 -16.88
N GLN A 85 6.11 1.10 -16.21
CA GLN A 85 5.41 -0.19 -16.05
C GLN A 85 4.23 -0.10 -15.08
N VAL A 86 4.27 0.82 -14.10
CA VAL A 86 3.18 1.02 -13.13
C VAL A 86 2.01 1.71 -13.83
N ARG A 87 0.85 1.10 -13.75
CA ARG A 87 -0.39 1.56 -14.39
C ARG A 87 -1.46 2.00 -13.41
N LEU A 88 -1.34 1.60 -12.15
CA LEU A 88 -2.27 1.98 -11.08
C LEU A 88 -1.49 2.11 -9.77
N ILE A 89 -1.84 3.09 -8.97
CA ILE A 89 -1.29 3.31 -7.63
C ILE A 89 -2.40 3.07 -6.60
N LEU A 90 -2.16 2.16 -5.66
CA LEU A 90 -3.00 1.95 -4.49
C LEU A 90 -2.29 2.54 -3.26
N ALA A 91 -2.58 3.79 -2.94
CA ALA A 91 -1.94 4.50 -1.83
C ALA A 91 -2.77 4.43 -0.56
N THR A 92 -2.22 3.84 0.50
CA THR A 92 -2.77 3.94 1.86
C THR A 92 -1.72 4.57 2.76
N GLY A 93 -2.04 5.69 3.38
CA GLY A 93 -1.05 6.40 4.20
C GLY A 93 -1.46 7.81 4.57
N GLY A 94 -0.51 8.61 5.04
CA GLY A 94 -0.75 10.01 5.38
C GLY A 94 -1.06 10.88 4.15
N GLY A 95 -1.69 12.04 4.39
CA GLY A 95 -2.17 12.92 3.33
C GLY A 95 -1.08 13.36 2.33
N ALA A 96 0.18 13.49 2.77
CA ALA A 96 1.29 13.82 1.88
C ALA A 96 1.55 12.72 0.84
N MET A 97 1.54 11.45 1.28
CA MET A 97 1.73 10.30 0.38
C MET A 97 0.57 10.12 -0.59
N VAL A 98 -0.66 10.32 -0.12
CA VAL A 98 -1.86 10.28 -0.97
C VAL A 98 -1.82 11.39 -2.02
N ARG A 99 -1.42 12.61 -1.65
CA ARG A 99 -1.21 13.71 -2.61
C ARG A 99 -0.13 13.37 -3.63
N ALA A 100 1.01 12.82 -3.20
CA ALA A 100 2.08 12.40 -4.11
C ALA A 100 1.58 11.36 -5.13
N ALA A 101 0.77 10.39 -4.68
CA ALA A 101 0.17 9.40 -5.55
C ALA A 101 -0.75 10.05 -6.62
N TYR A 102 -1.63 10.97 -6.23
CA TYR A 102 -2.49 11.68 -7.17
C TYR A 102 -1.73 12.62 -8.11
N SER A 103 -0.62 13.20 -7.64
CA SER A 103 0.22 14.11 -8.45
C SER A 103 1.21 13.39 -9.37
N SER A 104 1.27 12.06 -9.33
CA SER A 104 2.20 11.26 -10.16
C SER A 104 1.85 11.24 -11.65
N GLY A 105 0.69 11.76 -12.04
CA GLY A 105 0.18 11.69 -13.41
C GLY A 105 -0.39 10.33 -13.80
N LYS A 106 -0.53 9.40 -12.85
CA LYS A 106 -1.09 8.06 -13.07
C LYS A 106 -2.43 7.88 -12.34
N PRO A 107 -3.27 6.95 -12.81
CA PRO A 107 -4.45 6.55 -12.06
C PRO A 107 -4.06 6.12 -10.64
N ALA A 108 -4.69 6.71 -9.63
CA ALA A 108 -4.42 6.42 -8.23
C ALA A 108 -5.72 6.30 -7.43
N ILE A 109 -5.74 5.34 -6.52
CA ILE A 109 -6.77 5.19 -5.50
C ILE A 109 -6.10 5.42 -4.16
N GLY A 110 -6.39 6.57 -3.55
CA GLY A 110 -5.78 6.99 -2.30
C GLY A 110 -6.75 6.90 -1.11
N VAL A 111 -6.26 6.33 -0.02
CA VAL A 111 -6.95 6.30 1.27
C VAL A 111 -6.05 7.01 2.29
N GLY A 112 -6.49 8.17 2.75
CA GLY A 112 -5.82 8.98 3.75
C GLY A 112 -6.30 8.70 5.18
N ALA A 113 -6.02 9.63 6.09
CA ALA A 113 -6.50 9.58 7.46
C ALA A 113 -8.03 9.66 7.51
N GLY A 114 -8.64 8.84 8.37
CA GLY A 114 -10.06 8.93 8.65
C GLY A 114 -10.38 10.22 9.39
N ASN A 115 -11.60 10.72 9.22
CA ASN A 115 -12.15 11.83 9.97
C ASN A 115 -13.34 11.31 10.79
N GLY A 116 -13.10 11.00 12.07
CA GLY A 116 -14.13 10.53 12.98
C GLY A 116 -14.68 11.68 13.83
N PRO A 117 -16.01 11.79 14.02
CA PRO A 117 -16.58 12.75 14.95
C PRO A 117 -16.21 12.36 16.39
N ALA A 118 -15.80 13.35 17.18
CA ALA A 118 -15.60 13.20 18.62
C ALA A 118 -16.63 14.05 19.36
N TYR A 119 -17.35 13.42 20.31
CA TYR A 119 -18.33 14.12 21.14
C TYR A 119 -17.86 14.16 22.61
N ILE A 120 -17.67 15.37 23.12
CA ILE A 120 -17.32 15.58 24.52
C ILE A 120 -18.62 15.98 25.26
N HIS A 121 -19.09 15.08 26.12
CA HIS A 121 -20.28 15.35 26.89
C HIS A 121 -20.02 16.47 27.92
N ARG A 122 -21.07 17.27 28.24
CA ARG A 122 -20.97 18.40 29.17
C ARG A 122 -20.54 18.04 30.61
N SER A 123 -20.65 16.76 30.99
CA SER A 123 -20.20 16.25 32.28
C SER A 123 -18.79 15.69 32.27
N ALA A 124 -18.07 15.81 31.15
CA ALA A 124 -16.68 15.34 31.07
C ALA A 124 -15.77 16.21 31.96
N ASP A 125 -14.90 15.57 32.72
CA ASP A 125 -13.84 16.24 33.47
C ASP A 125 -12.70 16.54 32.52
N ILE A 126 -12.59 17.78 32.07
CA ILE A 126 -11.56 18.23 31.16
C ILE A 126 -10.51 19.00 31.97
N PRO A 127 -9.26 18.47 32.08
CA PRO A 127 -8.17 19.20 32.73
C PRO A 127 -7.94 20.54 32.02
N ARG A 128 -7.84 21.62 32.80
CA ARG A 128 -7.53 22.96 32.28
C ARG A 128 -6.05 23.14 32.06
#